data_2902a2c4e41c94eaa5596de242340146
#
_entry.id   2902a2c4e41c94eaa5596de242340146
#
_cell.length_a   1.000
_cell.length_b   1.000
_cell.length_c   1.000
_cell.angle_alpha   90.00
_cell.angle_beta   90.00
_cell.angle_gamma   90.00
#
_symmetry.space_group_name_H-M   'P 1'
#
loop_
_entity.id
_entity.type
_entity.pdbx_description
1 polymer ?
#
loop_
_entity_poly.entity_id
_entity_poly.type
_entity_poly.pdbx_seq_one_letter_code
_entity_poly.pdbx_strand_id
1 'polypeptide(L)'
;MAESMTEAEDRRALLRGGRRYICAYGCARAWATLTFTGATGAGVLGAPPSGFDPHLTFDVTFIAISVLLVLLFRRLVPLNENRTVKAVSFGCMVAASLLCVLAAWVPGAALGLTVAGSLAAGVGYGLFLLLAAEVLATFSLLRIFLFLSGAMLLGSVITFFCEGLGGIQAQAVLVLLPLLAALYLCGAYEHVPAADRPKHGVPKFSYPWKLFVLYGLYAFAYGMRANQLVAGAGRHSSVSTFILMAVLFATAYFASKRFNIGLLYRSPVVLMVCGFLLVPAESLLGTAASSYLIAISYSLMSFLVMFLLFDIAKRLGVAIVAFMAIKNAVQLLQMAGGGATDALGMLGLPAATEALAVTVAVSVLILAATVLLFSEKELASKWGVDILEEGGLIERTAEEERVGTRVAELSATYRLSPREQEVLALLAEGKTGRVIQQELFIAEGTFKAHTRHIYEKMGINSRKELFELLGMSS
;
A
#
# COMPACT_ATOMS: atom_id res chain seq x y z
N MET A 1 37.57 8.61 -2.66
CA MET A 1 37.56 7.26 -3.25
C MET A 1 36.93 6.23 -2.32
N ALA A 2 37.21 6.16 -1.02
CA ALA A 2 36.54 5.28 -0.07
C ALA A 2 35.06 5.69 0.17
N GLU A 3 34.76 6.99 0.28
CA GLU A 3 33.39 7.51 0.44
C GLU A 3 32.52 7.25 -0.81
N SER A 4 33.09 7.42 -2.02
CA SER A 4 32.36 7.09 -3.27
C SER A 4 32.11 5.59 -3.44
N MET A 5 32.91 4.73 -2.84
CA MET A 5 32.68 3.29 -2.83
C MET A 5 31.56 2.91 -1.85
N THR A 6 31.50 3.51 -0.68
CA THR A 6 30.41 3.28 0.31
C THR A 6 29.07 3.75 -0.24
N GLU A 7 28.97 4.91 -0.84
CA GLU A 7 27.71 5.38 -1.49
C GLU A 7 27.26 4.46 -2.62
N ALA A 8 28.20 3.97 -3.44
CA ALA A 8 27.86 3.03 -4.51
C ALA A 8 27.42 1.66 -3.98
N GLU A 9 27.97 1.22 -2.85
CA GLU A 9 27.55 0.00 -2.16
C GLU A 9 26.19 0.14 -1.52
N ASP A 10 25.89 1.25 -0.86
CA ASP A 10 24.58 1.56 -0.28
C ASP A 10 23.49 1.67 -1.35
N ARG A 11 23.80 2.33 -2.48
CA ARG A 11 22.89 2.38 -3.62
C ARG A 11 22.60 0.99 -4.21
N ARG A 12 23.63 0.12 -4.30
CA ARG A 12 23.44 -1.27 -4.74
C ARG A 12 22.64 -2.10 -3.71
N ALA A 13 22.82 -1.87 -2.43
CA ALA A 13 22.07 -2.53 -1.38
C ALA A 13 20.59 -2.14 -1.43
N LEU A 14 20.29 -0.86 -1.56
CA LEU A 14 18.92 -0.34 -1.72
C LEU A 14 18.23 -0.91 -2.96
N LEU A 15 18.91 -1.00 -4.10
CA LEU A 15 18.34 -1.61 -5.30
C LEU A 15 18.10 -3.12 -5.14
N ARG A 16 18.97 -3.82 -4.41
CA ARG A 16 18.77 -5.24 -4.07
C ARG A 16 17.58 -5.41 -3.13
N GLY A 17 17.43 -4.55 -2.12
CA GLY A 17 16.28 -4.50 -1.23
C GLY A 17 14.98 -4.28 -2.00
N GLY A 18 14.95 -3.31 -2.92
CA GLY A 18 13.78 -3.02 -3.76
C GLY A 18 13.36 -4.18 -4.66
N ARG A 19 14.31 -4.87 -5.30
CA ARG A 19 14.01 -6.08 -6.11
C ARG A 19 13.41 -7.19 -5.24
N ARG A 20 13.96 -7.41 -4.05
CA ARG A 20 13.41 -8.39 -3.10
C ARG A 20 12.02 -8.00 -2.63
N TYR A 21 11.77 -6.72 -2.38
CA TYR A 21 10.44 -6.21 -2.05
C TYR A 21 9.43 -6.51 -3.16
N ILE A 22 9.78 -6.25 -4.43
CA ILE A 22 8.93 -6.55 -5.59
C ILE A 22 8.53 -8.03 -5.61
N CYS A 23 9.50 -8.92 -5.40
CA CYS A 23 9.24 -10.37 -5.35
C CYS A 23 8.38 -10.74 -4.14
N ALA A 24 8.67 -10.19 -2.94
CA ALA A 24 7.93 -10.48 -1.72
C ALA A 24 6.45 -10.12 -1.83
N TYR A 25 6.18 -8.86 -2.18
CA TYR A 25 4.82 -8.35 -2.29
C TYR A 25 4.08 -8.98 -3.47
N GLY A 26 4.76 -9.19 -4.61
CA GLY A 26 4.18 -9.85 -5.79
C GLY A 26 3.74 -11.29 -5.49
N CYS A 27 4.59 -12.08 -4.83
CA CYS A 27 4.24 -13.44 -4.42
C CYS A 27 3.08 -13.48 -3.43
N ALA A 28 3.09 -12.61 -2.41
CA ALA A 28 2.01 -12.57 -1.42
C ALA A 28 0.67 -12.15 -2.04
N ARG A 29 0.69 -11.15 -2.95
CA ARG A 29 -0.50 -10.71 -3.67
C ARG A 29 -1.05 -11.82 -4.56
N ALA A 30 -0.20 -12.48 -5.35
CA ALA A 30 -0.60 -13.61 -6.18
C ALA A 30 -1.19 -14.74 -5.35
N TRP A 31 -0.56 -15.07 -4.22
CA TRP A 31 -1.07 -16.06 -3.28
C TRP A 31 -2.48 -15.72 -2.77
N ALA A 32 -2.70 -14.50 -2.30
CA ALA A 32 -4.00 -14.09 -1.80
C ALA A 32 -5.07 -14.12 -2.91
N THR A 33 -4.72 -13.68 -4.14
CA THR A 33 -5.64 -13.71 -5.29
C THR A 33 -5.98 -15.13 -5.70
N LEU A 34 -4.99 -16.01 -5.86
CA LEU A 34 -5.19 -17.39 -6.28
C LEU A 34 -5.97 -18.23 -5.25
N THR A 35 -5.77 -17.95 -3.95
CA THR A 35 -6.39 -18.74 -2.88
C THR A 35 -7.83 -18.29 -2.59
N PHE A 36 -8.09 -16.97 -2.54
CA PHE A 36 -9.34 -16.45 -1.99
C PHE A 36 -10.16 -15.61 -2.95
N THR A 37 -9.56 -15.00 -3.99
CA THR A 37 -10.25 -14.03 -4.83
C THR A 37 -10.42 -14.45 -6.29
N GLY A 38 -9.71 -15.49 -6.74
CA GLY A 38 -9.74 -15.97 -8.12
C GLY A 38 -10.77 -17.08 -8.36
N ALA A 39 -11.24 -17.22 -9.60
CA ALA A 39 -12.05 -18.37 -10.04
C ALA A 39 -11.32 -19.71 -9.83
N THR A 40 -10.00 -19.67 -9.78
CA THR A 40 -9.10 -20.80 -9.51
C THR A 40 -9.17 -21.33 -8.08
N GLY A 41 -9.57 -20.51 -7.11
CA GLY A 41 -9.76 -21.00 -5.73
C GLY A 41 -10.70 -22.19 -5.69
N ALA A 42 -11.80 -22.14 -6.42
CA ALA A 42 -12.74 -23.23 -6.58
C ALA A 42 -12.17 -24.42 -7.39
N GLY A 43 -11.26 -24.14 -8.34
CA GLY A 43 -10.63 -25.20 -9.16
C GLY A 43 -9.47 -25.92 -8.48
N VAL A 44 -8.75 -25.24 -7.61
CA VAL A 44 -7.56 -25.77 -6.91
C VAL A 44 -7.90 -26.38 -5.57
N LEU A 45 -8.83 -25.78 -4.84
CA LEU A 45 -9.23 -26.18 -3.49
C LEU A 45 -10.48 -27.06 -3.47
N GLY A 46 -11.08 -27.34 -4.66
CA GLY A 46 -12.40 -27.96 -4.77
C GLY A 46 -13.52 -26.96 -4.51
N ALA A 47 -14.75 -27.37 -4.86
CA ALA A 47 -15.94 -26.57 -4.54
C ALA A 47 -16.02 -26.41 -3.01
N PRO A 48 -16.17 -25.20 -2.48
CA PRO A 48 -16.32 -25.01 -1.05
C PRO A 48 -17.55 -25.77 -0.56
N PRO A 49 -17.54 -26.28 0.68
CA PRO A 49 -18.71 -26.91 1.26
C PRO A 49 -19.93 -26.01 1.10
N SER A 50 -21.08 -26.60 0.76
CA SER A 50 -22.31 -25.85 0.47
C SER A 50 -22.64 -24.87 1.60
N GLY A 51 -22.78 -23.59 1.26
CA GLY A 51 -23.15 -22.50 2.18
C GLY A 51 -21.99 -21.79 2.88
N PHE A 52 -20.73 -22.16 2.63
CA PHE A 52 -19.56 -21.47 3.20
C PHE A 52 -18.79 -20.68 2.14
N ASP A 53 -18.53 -19.39 2.43
CA ASP A 53 -17.68 -18.53 1.59
C ASP A 53 -16.31 -18.32 2.28
N PRO A 54 -15.24 -18.98 1.78
CA PRO A 54 -13.90 -18.81 2.32
C PRO A 54 -13.37 -17.37 2.18
N HIS A 55 -13.78 -16.66 1.12
CA HIS A 55 -13.39 -15.27 0.87
C HIS A 55 -13.98 -14.33 1.94
N LEU A 56 -15.26 -14.50 2.28
CA LEU A 56 -15.89 -13.72 3.33
C LEU A 56 -15.19 -13.88 4.68
N THR A 57 -14.85 -15.11 5.05
CA THR A 57 -14.12 -15.41 6.29
C THR A 57 -12.73 -14.79 6.30
N PHE A 58 -12.03 -14.87 5.18
CA PHE A 58 -10.73 -14.21 4.98
C PHE A 58 -10.85 -12.69 5.16
N ASP A 59 -11.81 -12.05 4.48
CA ASP A 59 -12.00 -10.59 4.52
C ASP A 59 -12.35 -10.11 5.94
N VAL A 60 -13.30 -10.78 6.62
CA VAL A 60 -13.68 -10.42 7.99
C VAL A 60 -12.48 -10.51 8.94
N THR A 61 -11.69 -11.57 8.82
CA THR A 61 -10.51 -11.75 9.67
C THR A 61 -9.41 -10.73 9.34
N PHE A 62 -9.20 -10.44 8.06
CA PHE A 62 -8.28 -9.41 7.59
C PHE A 62 -8.66 -8.01 8.11
N ILE A 63 -9.95 -7.68 8.11
CA ILE A 63 -10.46 -6.42 8.68
C ILE A 63 -10.26 -6.41 10.19
N ALA A 64 -10.62 -7.49 10.88
CA ALA A 64 -10.52 -7.57 12.33
C ALA A 64 -9.07 -7.40 12.81
N ILE A 65 -8.10 -8.06 12.18
CA ILE A 65 -6.68 -7.89 12.51
C ILE A 65 -6.19 -6.49 12.17
N SER A 66 -6.66 -5.87 11.08
CA SER A 66 -6.30 -4.51 10.71
C SER A 66 -6.81 -3.50 11.73
N VAL A 67 -8.05 -3.63 12.20
CA VAL A 67 -8.62 -2.80 13.28
C VAL A 67 -7.85 -2.99 14.58
N LEU A 68 -7.54 -4.23 14.95
CA LEU A 68 -6.73 -4.53 16.14
C LEU A 68 -5.37 -3.83 16.07
N LEU A 69 -4.73 -3.85 14.91
CA LEU A 69 -3.43 -3.23 14.69
C LEU A 69 -3.49 -1.70 14.71
N VAL A 70 -4.61 -1.08 14.34
CA VAL A 70 -4.83 0.37 14.57
C VAL A 70 -4.78 0.71 16.06
N LEU A 71 -5.23 -0.20 16.93
CA LEU A 71 -5.19 0.02 18.38
C LEU A 71 -3.83 -0.29 19.00
N LEU A 72 -3.12 -1.27 18.46
CA LEU A 72 -1.88 -1.81 19.05
C LEU A 72 -0.59 -1.29 18.40
N PHE A 73 -0.64 -0.60 17.25
CA PHE A 73 0.55 -0.25 16.45
C PHE A 73 1.63 0.49 17.27
N ARG A 74 1.23 1.37 18.20
CA ARG A 74 2.17 2.12 19.04
C ARG A 74 3.07 1.24 19.91
N ARG A 75 2.63 0.01 20.22
CA ARG A 75 3.38 -0.96 21.02
C ARG A 75 4.20 -1.92 20.16
N LEU A 76 3.81 -2.09 18.91
CA LEU A 76 4.36 -3.11 18.02
C LEU A 76 5.38 -2.58 17.01
N VAL A 77 5.34 -1.28 16.68
CA VAL A 77 6.29 -0.63 15.75
C VAL A 77 7.67 -0.50 16.42
N PRO A 78 8.77 -0.84 15.72
CA PRO A 78 8.86 -1.35 14.34
C PRO A 78 8.49 -2.83 14.24
N LEU A 79 7.59 -3.15 13.29
CA LEU A 79 7.08 -4.51 13.12
C LEU A 79 8.16 -5.48 12.65
N ASN A 80 9.05 -5.04 11.76
CA ASN A 80 10.09 -5.88 11.19
C ASN A 80 11.20 -6.24 12.19
N GLU A 81 11.30 -5.57 13.33
CA GLU A 81 12.19 -5.96 14.43
C GLU A 81 11.54 -6.99 15.36
N ASN A 82 10.22 -7.04 15.38
CA ASN A 82 9.46 -7.96 16.23
C ASN A 82 9.42 -9.37 15.62
N ARG A 83 10.22 -10.29 16.19
CA ARG A 83 10.29 -11.68 15.74
C ARG A 83 8.93 -12.39 15.82
N THR A 84 8.14 -12.10 16.86
CA THR A 84 6.82 -12.72 17.05
C THR A 84 5.85 -12.31 15.95
N VAL A 85 5.80 -11.02 15.60
CA VAL A 85 4.93 -10.50 14.53
C VAL A 85 5.29 -11.16 13.19
N LYS A 86 6.58 -11.26 12.87
CA LYS A 86 7.05 -11.96 11.66
C LYS A 86 6.67 -13.45 11.66
N ALA A 87 6.94 -14.13 12.77
CA ALA A 87 6.64 -15.55 12.89
C ALA A 87 5.14 -15.85 12.76
N VAL A 88 4.29 -15.04 13.39
CA VAL A 88 2.82 -15.14 13.26
C VAL A 88 2.38 -14.87 11.83
N SER A 89 2.87 -13.79 11.22
CA SER A 89 2.51 -13.44 9.84
C SER A 89 2.83 -14.58 8.87
N PHE A 90 4.10 -14.96 8.81
CA PHE A 90 4.56 -15.97 7.84
C PHE A 90 4.05 -17.38 8.18
N GLY A 91 4.02 -17.74 9.46
CA GLY A 91 3.49 -19.02 9.92
C GLY A 91 2.01 -19.18 9.58
N CYS A 92 1.20 -18.14 9.80
CA CYS A 92 -0.22 -18.16 9.44
C CYS A 92 -0.44 -18.24 7.92
N MET A 93 0.35 -17.54 7.09
CA MET A 93 0.22 -17.64 5.64
C MET A 93 0.56 -19.07 5.13
N VAL A 94 1.63 -19.67 5.63
CA VAL A 94 2.01 -21.04 5.25
C VAL A 94 0.99 -22.03 5.77
N ALA A 95 0.58 -21.92 7.04
CA ALA A 95 -0.45 -22.79 7.62
C ALA A 95 -1.77 -22.70 6.85
N ALA A 96 -2.18 -21.50 6.43
CA ALA A 96 -3.36 -21.32 5.60
C ALA A 96 -3.29 -22.11 4.30
N SER A 97 -2.17 -22.05 3.59
CA SER A 97 -1.96 -22.81 2.36
C SER A 97 -2.05 -24.32 2.62
N LEU A 98 -1.37 -24.80 3.65
CA LEU A 98 -1.37 -26.23 3.99
C LEU A 98 -2.77 -26.73 4.40
N LEU A 99 -3.50 -25.93 5.20
CA LEU A 99 -4.87 -26.26 5.60
C LEU A 99 -5.83 -26.31 4.41
N CYS A 100 -5.74 -25.31 3.52
CA CYS A 100 -6.56 -25.27 2.31
C CYS A 100 -6.24 -26.43 1.35
N VAL A 101 -4.96 -26.78 1.17
CA VAL A 101 -4.57 -27.93 0.37
C VAL A 101 -5.06 -29.23 1.01
N LEU A 102 -4.90 -29.38 2.33
CA LEU A 102 -5.36 -30.57 3.06
C LEU A 102 -6.88 -30.75 2.98
N ALA A 103 -7.64 -29.65 2.95
CA ALA A 103 -9.09 -29.68 2.80
C ALA A 103 -9.54 -30.38 1.49
N ALA A 104 -8.77 -30.24 0.41
CA ALA A 104 -9.03 -30.91 -0.85
C ALA A 104 -8.80 -32.45 -0.79
N TRP A 105 -7.93 -32.91 0.12
CA TRP A 105 -7.58 -34.34 0.27
C TRP A 105 -8.39 -35.04 1.33
N VAL A 106 -9.02 -34.30 2.28
CA VAL A 106 -9.78 -34.88 3.40
C VAL A 106 -11.21 -34.34 3.41
N PRO A 107 -12.11 -34.87 2.55
CA PRO A 107 -13.47 -34.33 2.40
C PRO A 107 -14.27 -34.28 3.71
N GLY A 108 -14.08 -35.24 4.62
CA GLY A 108 -14.78 -35.26 5.91
C GLY A 108 -14.41 -34.13 6.87
N ALA A 109 -13.27 -33.50 6.69
CA ALA A 109 -12.81 -32.35 7.49
C ALA A 109 -12.72 -31.05 6.68
N ALA A 110 -13.11 -31.06 5.41
CA ALA A 110 -12.91 -29.96 4.46
C ALA A 110 -13.44 -28.62 4.98
N LEU A 111 -14.63 -28.58 5.57
CA LEU A 111 -15.21 -27.35 6.13
C LEU A 111 -14.33 -26.77 7.23
N GLY A 112 -13.97 -27.57 8.24
CA GLY A 112 -13.14 -27.11 9.36
C GLY A 112 -11.76 -26.63 8.90
N LEU A 113 -11.13 -27.36 7.98
CA LEU A 113 -9.82 -27.02 7.42
C LEU A 113 -9.87 -25.73 6.59
N THR A 114 -10.92 -25.55 5.79
CA THR A 114 -11.09 -24.33 4.97
C THR A 114 -11.36 -23.12 5.87
N VAL A 115 -12.22 -23.24 6.90
CA VAL A 115 -12.46 -22.19 7.88
C VAL A 115 -11.16 -21.81 8.60
N ALA A 116 -10.45 -22.77 9.14
CA ALA A 116 -9.18 -22.52 9.84
C ALA A 116 -8.13 -21.89 8.90
N GLY A 117 -8.05 -22.37 7.66
CA GLY A 117 -7.18 -21.81 6.62
C GLY A 117 -7.51 -20.37 6.29
N SER A 118 -8.80 -20.04 6.12
CA SER A 118 -9.24 -18.65 5.82
C SER A 118 -8.98 -17.70 6.98
N LEU A 119 -9.20 -18.13 8.23
CA LEU A 119 -8.87 -17.36 9.43
C LEU A 119 -7.36 -17.10 9.52
N ALA A 120 -6.54 -18.14 9.37
CA ALA A 120 -5.09 -18.01 9.38
C ALA A 120 -4.59 -17.09 8.26
N ALA A 121 -5.17 -17.19 7.07
CA ALA A 121 -4.84 -16.33 5.95
C ALA A 121 -5.12 -14.85 6.22
N GLY A 122 -6.28 -14.52 6.75
CA GLY A 122 -6.65 -13.13 7.09
C GLY A 122 -5.67 -12.51 8.09
N VAL A 123 -5.29 -13.25 9.14
CA VAL A 123 -4.27 -12.81 10.11
C VAL A 123 -2.91 -12.67 9.44
N GLY A 124 -2.44 -13.71 8.74
CA GLY A 124 -1.10 -13.74 8.16
C GLY A 124 -0.90 -12.66 7.10
N TYR A 125 -1.84 -12.52 6.17
CA TYR A 125 -1.77 -11.54 5.10
C TYR A 125 -1.94 -10.11 5.59
N GLY A 126 -2.83 -9.86 6.56
CA GLY A 126 -3.01 -8.56 7.19
C GLY A 126 -1.72 -8.05 7.83
N LEU A 127 -1.04 -8.89 8.60
CA LEU A 127 0.27 -8.58 9.18
C LEU A 127 1.35 -8.41 8.10
N PHE A 128 1.36 -9.28 7.07
CA PHE A 128 2.31 -9.21 5.97
C PHE A 128 2.27 -7.86 5.24
N LEU A 129 1.08 -7.35 4.93
CA LEU A 129 0.93 -6.06 4.24
C LEU A 129 1.51 -4.90 5.05
N LEU A 130 1.40 -4.95 6.38
CA LEU A 130 1.97 -3.91 7.24
C LEU A 130 3.49 -4.03 7.38
N LEU A 131 4.03 -5.26 7.48
CA LEU A 131 5.46 -5.52 7.42
C LEU A 131 6.06 -5.02 6.10
N ALA A 132 5.40 -5.32 4.98
CA ALA A 132 5.81 -4.88 3.66
C ALA A 132 5.73 -3.34 3.50
N ALA A 133 4.69 -2.71 4.05
CA ALA A 133 4.55 -1.25 4.03
C ALA A 133 5.68 -0.57 4.82
N GLU A 134 6.06 -1.12 5.97
CA GLU A 134 7.17 -0.59 6.77
C GLU A 134 8.50 -0.66 6.01
N VAL A 135 8.78 -1.76 5.29
CA VAL A 135 9.96 -1.87 4.42
C VAL A 135 9.89 -0.87 3.26
N LEU A 136 8.72 -0.73 2.62
CA LEU A 136 8.58 0.18 1.48
C LEU A 136 8.77 1.65 1.88
N ALA A 137 8.35 2.04 3.08
CA ALA A 137 8.48 3.40 3.59
C ALA A 137 9.93 3.89 3.72
N THR A 138 10.91 2.98 3.72
CA THR A 138 12.34 3.34 3.80
C THR A 138 12.92 3.87 2.47
N PHE A 139 12.20 3.68 1.36
CA PHE A 139 12.65 4.14 0.05
C PHE A 139 12.18 5.56 -0.27
N SER A 140 12.84 6.25 -1.22
CA SER A 140 12.38 7.54 -1.76
C SER A 140 11.02 7.41 -2.46
N LEU A 141 10.27 8.51 -2.60
CA LEU A 141 8.92 8.48 -3.15
C LEU A 141 8.84 7.90 -4.56
N LEU A 142 9.78 8.24 -5.45
CA LEU A 142 9.85 7.66 -6.79
C LEU A 142 10.09 6.15 -6.74
N ARG A 143 10.97 5.69 -5.84
CA ARG A 143 11.23 4.25 -5.65
C ARG A 143 10.02 3.53 -5.05
N ILE A 144 9.31 4.17 -4.11
CA ILE A 144 8.03 3.65 -3.59
C ILE A 144 7.05 3.43 -4.74
N PHE A 145 6.89 4.43 -5.62
CA PHE A 145 5.99 4.31 -6.76
C PHE A 145 6.39 3.17 -7.70
N LEU A 146 7.67 3.10 -8.07
CA LEU A 146 8.21 2.06 -8.97
C LEU A 146 8.15 0.66 -8.36
N PHE A 147 8.55 0.52 -7.08
CA PHE A 147 8.57 -0.80 -6.45
C PHE A 147 7.18 -1.32 -6.16
N LEU A 148 6.24 -0.44 -5.78
CA LEU A 148 4.86 -0.81 -5.55
C LEU A 148 4.17 -1.21 -6.85
N SER A 149 4.26 -0.38 -7.89
CA SER A 149 3.67 -0.71 -9.21
C SER A 149 4.30 -1.96 -9.81
N GLY A 150 5.63 -2.10 -9.71
CA GLY A 150 6.34 -3.30 -10.17
C GLY A 150 5.96 -4.56 -9.38
N ALA A 151 5.74 -4.45 -8.08
CA ALA A 151 5.31 -5.57 -7.25
C ALA A 151 3.87 -6.01 -7.58
N MET A 152 2.97 -5.05 -7.77
CA MET A 152 1.59 -5.33 -8.19
C MET A 152 1.54 -5.92 -9.60
N LEU A 153 2.38 -5.44 -10.51
CA LEU A 153 2.55 -6.00 -11.86
C LEU A 153 3.03 -7.45 -11.80
N LEU A 154 4.10 -7.72 -11.05
CA LEU A 154 4.62 -9.08 -10.86
C LEU A 154 3.57 -10.01 -10.28
N GLY A 155 2.82 -9.56 -9.26
CA GLY A 155 1.73 -10.34 -8.67
C GLY A 155 0.66 -10.71 -9.70
N SER A 156 0.28 -9.77 -10.57
CA SER A 156 -0.69 -10.02 -11.64
C SER A 156 -0.16 -10.99 -12.71
N VAL A 157 1.14 -10.90 -13.05
CA VAL A 157 1.81 -11.85 -13.97
C VAL A 157 1.79 -13.26 -13.38
N ILE A 158 2.20 -13.42 -12.11
CA ILE A 158 2.18 -14.72 -11.43
C ILE A 158 0.76 -15.28 -11.41
N THR A 159 -0.24 -14.47 -11.04
CA THR A 159 -1.64 -14.89 -11.01
C THR A 159 -2.08 -15.38 -12.38
N PHE A 160 -1.85 -14.59 -13.44
CA PHE A 160 -2.24 -14.94 -14.81
C PHE A 160 -1.68 -16.29 -15.27
N PHE A 161 -0.37 -16.53 -15.03
CA PHE A 161 0.23 -17.81 -15.41
C PHE A 161 -0.21 -18.97 -14.52
N CYS A 162 -0.55 -18.71 -13.26
CA CYS A 162 -0.96 -19.77 -12.34
C CYS A 162 -2.46 -20.08 -12.40
N GLU A 163 -3.30 -19.18 -12.92
CA GLU A 163 -4.75 -19.42 -13.10
C GLU A 163 -5.05 -20.62 -14.01
N GLY A 164 -4.17 -20.96 -14.95
CA GLY A 164 -4.27 -22.12 -15.81
C GLY A 164 -3.76 -23.45 -15.23
N LEU A 165 -3.13 -23.42 -14.05
CA LEU A 165 -2.61 -24.63 -13.42
C LEU A 165 -3.74 -25.39 -12.72
N GLY A 166 -3.69 -26.72 -12.81
CA GLY A 166 -4.63 -27.60 -12.12
C GLY A 166 -3.97 -28.60 -11.17
N GLY A 167 -4.77 -29.21 -10.30
CA GLY A 167 -4.34 -30.31 -9.45
C GLY A 167 -3.12 -30.00 -8.56
N ILE A 168 -2.18 -30.94 -8.49
CA ILE A 168 -1.01 -30.86 -7.62
C ILE A 168 -0.11 -29.68 -7.92
N GLN A 169 -0.01 -29.25 -9.18
CA GLN A 169 0.85 -28.12 -9.58
C GLN A 169 0.37 -26.81 -8.95
N ALA A 170 -0.93 -26.54 -9.00
CA ALA A 170 -1.53 -25.37 -8.37
C ALA A 170 -1.39 -25.41 -6.84
N GLN A 171 -1.59 -26.58 -6.22
CA GLN A 171 -1.40 -26.76 -4.78
C GLN A 171 0.05 -26.48 -4.35
N ALA A 172 1.02 -26.98 -5.13
CA ALA A 172 2.45 -26.72 -4.88
C ALA A 172 2.77 -25.21 -4.96
N VAL A 173 2.24 -24.50 -5.96
CA VAL A 173 2.41 -23.06 -6.09
C VAL A 173 1.80 -22.30 -4.91
N LEU A 174 0.60 -22.69 -4.44
CA LEU A 174 -0.04 -22.07 -3.29
C LEU A 174 0.76 -22.19 -1.99
N VAL A 175 1.50 -23.28 -1.80
CA VAL A 175 2.40 -23.45 -0.64
C VAL A 175 3.71 -22.69 -0.84
N LEU A 176 4.24 -22.64 -2.06
CA LEU A 176 5.52 -22.02 -2.35
C LEU A 176 5.47 -20.49 -2.26
N LEU A 177 4.38 -19.88 -2.73
CA LEU A 177 4.25 -18.42 -2.79
C LEU A 177 4.41 -17.72 -1.42
N PRO A 178 3.76 -18.12 -0.32
CA PRO A 178 3.95 -17.49 0.97
C PRO A 178 5.36 -17.72 1.55
N LEU A 179 6.00 -18.86 1.26
CA LEU A 179 7.39 -19.12 1.65
C LEU A 179 8.34 -18.15 0.95
N LEU A 180 8.16 -17.95 -0.37
CA LEU A 180 8.94 -17.00 -1.14
C LEU A 180 8.67 -15.56 -0.66
N ALA A 181 7.41 -15.22 -0.39
CA ALA A 181 7.04 -13.90 0.14
C ALA A 181 7.76 -13.59 1.46
N ALA A 182 7.79 -14.56 2.39
CA ALA A 182 8.48 -14.43 3.66
C ALA A 182 10.00 -14.28 3.49
N LEU A 183 10.61 -15.16 2.68
CA LEU A 183 12.06 -15.15 2.42
C LEU A 183 12.51 -13.82 1.80
N TYR A 184 11.81 -13.37 0.76
CA TYR A 184 12.15 -12.14 0.07
C TYR A 184 11.89 -10.90 0.93
N LEU A 185 10.84 -10.88 1.77
CA LEU A 185 10.56 -9.73 2.65
C LEU A 185 11.62 -9.60 3.75
N CYS A 186 12.01 -10.70 4.39
CA CYS A 186 13.11 -10.69 5.35
C CYS A 186 14.40 -10.20 4.70
N GLY A 187 14.74 -10.73 3.53
CA GLY A 187 15.92 -10.30 2.83
C GLY A 187 15.84 -8.86 2.29
N ALA A 188 14.65 -8.31 2.03
CA ALA A 188 14.48 -6.90 1.69
C ALA A 188 14.83 -6.01 2.89
N TYR A 189 14.33 -6.35 4.09
CA TYR A 189 14.59 -5.59 5.31
C TYR A 189 16.08 -5.61 5.72
N GLU A 190 16.78 -6.72 5.53
CA GLU A 190 18.22 -6.82 5.81
C GLU A 190 19.06 -5.84 4.99
N HIS A 191 18.59 -5.47 3.79
CA HIS A 191 19.28 -4.51 2.92
C HIS A 191 18.92 -3.04 3.20
N VAL A 192 18.03 -2.79 4.16
CA VAL A 192 17.72 -1.42 4.61
C VAL A 192 18.85 -0.94 5.53
N PRO A 193 19.51 0.19 5.21
CA PRO A 193 20.53 0.79 6.07
C PRO A 193 19.97 1.02 7.47
N ALA A 194 20.80 0.83 8.49
CA ALA A 194 20.37 0.99 9.90
C ALA A 194 19.84 2.41 10.19
N ALA A 195 20.37 3.42 9.50
CA ALA A 195 19.93 4.81 9.62
C ALA A 195 18.48 5.02 9.14
N ASP A 196 18.07 4.29 8.09
CA ASP A 196 16.75 4.44 7.46
C ASP A 196 15.69 3.52 8.07
N ARG A 197 16.06 2.65 9.02
CA ARG A 197 15.11 1.76 9.68
C ARG A 197 14.14 2.55 10.56
N PRO A 198 12.85 2.14 10.60
CA PRO A 198 11.86 2.76 11.47
C PRO A 198 12.32 2.75 12.93
N LYS A 199 12.22 3.89 13.59
CA LYS A 199 12.61 4.04 14.99
C LYS A 199 11.40 3.91 15.91
N HIS A 200 11.62 3.49 17.15
CA HIS A 200 10.57 3.50 18.17
C HIS A 200 10.15 4.95 18.45
N GLY A 201 8.86 5.16 18.52
CA GLY A 201 8.26 6.45 18.83
C GLY A 201 7.27 6.88 17.76
N VAL A 202 6.07 7.22 18.23
CA VAL A 202 5.00 7.66 17.33
C VAL A 202 4.59 9.06 17.75
N PRO A 203 4.96 10.10 16.98
CA PRO A 203 4.54 11.46 17.26
C PRO A 203 3.01 11.56 17.23
N LYS A 204 2.44 12.54 17.92
CA LYS A 204 1.02 12.86 17.78
C LYS A 204 0.79 13.48 16.39
N PHE A 205 -0.09 12.89 15.62
CA PHE A 205 -0.45 13.36 14.28
C PHE A 205 -1.97 13.37 14.10
N SER A 206 -2.45 14.12 13.11
CA SER A 206 -3.84 14.06 12.69
C SER A 206 -3.97 13.11 11.50
N TYR A 207 -5.06 12.36 11.48
CA TYR A 207 -5.33 11.42 10.40
C TYR A 207 -5.88 12.15 9.16
N PRO A 208 -5.48 11.79 7.94
CA PRO A 208 -6.05 12.31 6.70
C PRO A 208 -7.41 11.63 6.41
N TRP A 209 -8.39 11.85 7.31
CA TRP A 209 -9.68 11.16 7.30
C TRP A 209 -10.46 11.32 6.00
N LYS A 210 -10.32 12.47 5.30
CA LYS A 210 -10.97 12.71 4.02
C LYS A 210 -10.50 11.74 2.95
N LEU A 211 -9.19 11.40 2.92
CA LEU A 211 -8.66 10.40 2.01
C LEU A 211 -9.21 9.00 2.30
N PHE A 212 -9.35 8.63 3.57
CA PHE A 212 -9.91 7.34 3.95
C PHE A 212 -11.40 7.25 3.60
N VAL A 213 -12.17 8.33 3.84
CA VAL A 213 -13.60 8.36 3.45
C VAL A 213 -13.74 8.30 1.94
N LEU A 214 -12.97 9.09 1.20
CA LEU A 214 -13.00 9.06 -0.26
C LEU A 214 -12.68 7.65 -0.79
N TYR A 215 -11.58 7.05 -0.31
CA TYR A 215 -11.23 5.67 -0.68
C TYR A 215 -12.34 4.67 -0.32
N GLY A 216 -12.96 4.85 0.85
CA GLY A 216 -14.08 4.03 1.30
C GLY A 216 -15.30 4.08 0.39
N LEU A 217 -15.63 5.25 -0.14
CA LEU A 217 -16.73 5.41 -1.09
C LEU A 217 -16.43 4.73 -2.43
N TYR A 218 -15.17 4.78 -2.90
CA TYR A 218 -14.75 3.99 -4.07
C TYR A 218 -14.78 2.48 -3.80
N ALA A 219 -14.39 2.06 -2.60
CA ALA A 219 -14.47 0.65 -2.18
C ALA A 219 -15.94 0.18 -2.13
N PHE A 220 -16.83 0.99 -1.56
CA PHE A 220 -18.26 0.72 -1.52
C PHE A 220 -18.85 0.60 -2.94
N ALA A 221 -18.56 1.57 -3.82
CA ALA A 221 -19.01 1.55 -5.21
C ALA A 221 -18.52 0.29 -5.95
N TYR A 222 -17.24 -0.05 -5.79
CA TYR A 222 -16.69 -1.28 -6.34
C TYR A 222 -17.40 -2.52 -5.77
N GLY A 223 -17.65 -2.55 -4.46
CA GLY A 223 -18.37 -3.62 -3.77
C GLY A 223 -19.78 -3.85 -4.30
N MET A 224 -20.52 -2.80 -4.57
CA MET A 224 -21.87 -2.89 -5.17
C MET A 224 -21.87 -3.65 -6.51
N ARG A 225 -20.72 -3.64 -7.21
CA ARG A 225 -20.58 -4.31 -8.49
C ARG A 225 -19.95 -5.69 -8.39
N ALA A 226 -19.15 -5.93 -7.36
CA ALA A 226 -18.33 -7.14 -7.20
C ALA A 226 -19.18 -8.42 -7.25
N ASN A 227 -20.35 -8.45 -6.61
CA ASN A 227 -21.24 -9.61 -6.59
C ASN A 227 -21.84 -9.92 -7.97
N GLN A 228 -22.13 -8.91 -8.77
CA GLN A 228 -22.65 -9.09 -10.14
C GLN A 228 -21.57 -9.54 -11.12
N LEU A 229 -20.29 -9.22 -10.86
CA LEU A 229 -19.15 -9.62 -11.68
C LEU A 229 -18.72 -11.08 -11.49
N VAL A 230 -19.12 -11.70 -10.39
CA VAL A 230 -18.73 -13.08 -10.02
C VAL A 230 -19.28 -14.11 -11.00
N ALA A 231 -20.40 -13.83 -11.63
CA ALA A 231 -21.05 -14.77 -12.53
C ALA A 231 -20.35 -14.94 -13.91
N GLY A 232 -19.44 -14.04 -14.29
CA GLY A 232 -18.90 -14.04 -15.66
C GLY A 232 -17.38 -13.87 -15.83
N ALA A 233 -16.65 -13.20 -14.94
CA ALA A 233 -15.25 -12.83 -15.21
C ALA A 233 -14.30 -12.87 -14.01
N GLY A 234 -14.72 -13.43 -12.87
CA GLY A 234 -13.94 -13.44 -11.64
C GLY A 234 -13.94 -12.06 -10.92
N ARG A 235 -13.89 -12.07 -9.59
CA ARG A 235 -14.00 -10.87 -8.73
C ARG A 235 -12.89 -9.83 -8.98
N HIS A 236 -11.73 -10.28 -9.45
CA HIS A 236 -10.60 -9.42 -9.83
C HIS A 236 -10.02 -9.93 -11.13
N SER A 237 -10.23 -9.20 -12.21
CA SER A 237 -9.47 -9.48 -13.42
C SER A 237 -8.01 -9.17 -13.16
N SER A 238 -7.18 -10.20 -13.06
CA SER A 238 -5.72 -10.09 -13.03
C SER A 238 -5.21 -9.24 -14.21
N VAL A 239 -5.89 -9.32 -15.34
CA VAL A 239 -5.61 -8.56 -16.56
C VAL A 239 -5.81 -7.05 -16.36
N SER A 240 -6.89 -6.61 -15.69
CA SER A 240 -7.12 -5.17 -15.47
C SER A 240 -6.03 -4.56 -14.59
N THR A 241 -5.63 -5.27 -13.54
CA THR A 241 -4.52 -4.84 -12.67
C THR A 241 -3.19 -4.88 -13.41
N PHE A 242 -2.94 -5.92 -14.23
CA PHE A 242 -1.75 -6.02 -15.08
C PHE A 242 -1.62 -4.81 -16.01
N ILE A 243 -2.65 -4.50 -16.79
CA ILE A 243 -2.65 -3.37 -17.73
C ILE A 243 -2.38 -2.05 -17.00
N LEU A 244 -3.13 -1.80 -15.90
CA LEU A 244 -2.97 -0.58 -15.11
C LEU A 244 -1.54 -0.45 -14.58
N MET A 245 -1.03 -1.49 -13.92
CA MET A 245 0.29 -1.43 -13.29
C MET A 245 1.42 -1.40 -14.32
N ALA A 246 1.26 -2.05 -15.47
CA ALA A 246 2.22 -1.94 -16.57
C ALA A 246 2.29 -0.51 -17.12
N VAL A 247 1.15 0.16 -17.30
CA VAL A 247 1.10 1.56 -17.73
C VAL A 247 1.72 2.48 -16.68
N LEU A 248 1.38 2.32 -15.40
CA LEU A 248 1.92 3.13 -14.31
C LEU A 248 3.44 2.94 -14.17
N PHE A 249 3.90 1.70 -14.18
CA PHE A 249 5.33 1.38 -14.08
C PHE A 249 6.09 1.94 -15.29
N ALA A 250 5.60 1.70 -16.51
CA ALA A 250 6.25 2.16 -17.73
C ALA A 250 6.30 3.69 -17.80
N THR A 251 5.21 4.37 -17.47
CA THR A 251 5.18 5.85 -17.48
C THR A 251 6.11 6.44 -16.43
N ALA A 252 6.16 5.90 -15.22
CA ALA A 252 7.09 6.36 -14.20
C ALA A 252 8.55 6.05 -14.55
N TYR A 253 8.82 4.91 -15.18
CA TYR A 253 10.19 4.50 -15.53
C TYR A 253 10.73 5.23 -16.75
N PHE A 254 9.96 5.31 -17.87
CA PHE A 254 10.43 5.87 -19.14
C PHE A 254 10.11 7.34 -19.32
N ALA A 255 9.03 7.83 -18.73
CA ALA A 255 8.54 9.19 -18.91
C ALA A 255 8.49 9.97 -17.59
N SER A 256 9.38 9.68 -16.65
CA SER A 256 9.37 10.25 -15.31
C SER A 256 9.30 11.78 -15.30
N LYS A 257 10.02 12.47 -16.19
CA LYS A 257 10.03 13.94 -16.30
C LYS A 257 8.69 14.55 -16.77
N ARG A 258 7.85 13.77 -17.45
CA ARG A 258 6.52 14.17 -17.95
C ARG A 258 5.39 13.54 -17.13
N PHE A 259 5.75 12.83 -16.08
CA PHE A 259 4.78 12.11 -15.27
C PHE A 259 3.99 13.09 -14.40
N ASN A 260 2.70 13.22 -14.70
CA ASN A 260 1.80 14.12 -13.99
C ASN A 260 0.88 13.31 -13.07
N ILE A 261 1.20 13.29 -11.77
CA ILE A 261 0.37 12.64 -10.76
C ILE A 261 -0.98 13.36 -10.65
N GLY A 262 -1.04 14.65 -10.87
CA GLY A 262 -2.28 15.44 -10.84
C GLY A 262 -3.29 14.97 -11.89
N LEU A 263 -2.85 14.58 -13.09
CA LEU A 263 -3.72 13.95 -14.08
C LEU A 263 -4.17 12.55 -13.61
N LEU A 264 -3.27 11.82 -12.97
CA LEU A 264 -3.52 10.45 -12.54
C LEU A 264 -4.60 10.38 -11.45
N TYR A 265 -4.66 11.34 -10.52
CA TYR A 265 -5.68 11.31 -9.47
C TYR A 265 -7.09 11.67 -9.95
N ARG A 266 -7.22 12.39 -11.08
CA ARG A 266 -8.52 12.69 -11.70
C ARG A 266 -9.09 11.51 -12.48
N SER A 267 -8.23 10.61 -12.93
CA SER A 267 -8.64 9.45 -13.75
C SER A 267 -9.60 8.49 -13.05
N PRO A 268 -9.48 8.16 -11.73
CA PRO A 268 -10.41 7.24 -11.08
C PRO A 268 -11.85 7.67 -11.15
N VAL A 269 -12.16 8.96 -10.98
CA VAL A 269 -13.55 9.43 -11.04
C VAL A 269 -14.15 9.22 -12.43
N VAL A 270 -13.40 9.56 -13.47
CA VAL A 270 -13.84 9.40 -14.85
C VAL A 270 -14.09 7.91 -15.16
N LEU A 271 -13.12 7.07 -14.80
CA LEU A 271 -13.21 5.62 -15.04
C LEU A 271 -14.38 4.98 -14.27
N MET A 272 -14.60 5.39 -13.01
CA MET A 272 -15.68 4.85 -12.18
C MET A 272 -17.05 5.25 -12.76
N VAL A 273 -17.25 6.53 -13.07
CA VAL A 273 -18.51 7.03 -13.63
C VAL A 273 -18.77 6.42 -15.02
N CYS A 274 -17.77 6.40 -15.90
CA CYS A 274 -17.91 5.75 -17.21
C CYS A 274 -18.24 4.26 -17.08
N GLY A 275 -17.60 3.56 -16.15
CA GLY A 275 -17.88 2.15 -15.90
C GLY A 275 -19.33 1.92 -15.46
N PHE A 276 -19.84 2.72 -14.52
CA PHE A 276 -21.24 2.61 -14.08
C PHE A 276 -22.23 3.04 -15.17
N LEU A 277 -21.93 4.04 -15.97
CA LEU A 277 -22.78 4.46 -17.11
C LEU A 277 -22.94 3.36 -18.19
N LEU A 278 -21.98 2.43 -18.27
CA LEU A 278 -22.09 1.28 -19.19
C LEU A 278 -22.94 0.15 -18.63
N VAL A 279 -23.24 0.11 -17.33
CA VAL A 279 -24.00 -0.98 -16.69
C VAL A 279 -25.38 -1.17 -17.31
N PRO A 280 -26.21 -0.13 -17.57
CA PRO A 280 -27.50 -0.30 -18.23
C PRO A 280 -27.40 -0.82 -19.68
N ALA A 281 -26.25 -0.64 -20.33
CA ALA A 281 -26.02 -1.08 -21.72
C ALA A 281 -25.34 -2.46 -21.82
N GLU A 282 -25.13 -3.17 -20.71
CA GLU A 282 -24.45 -4.48 -20.71
C GLU A 282 -25.18 -5.56 -21.54
N SER A 283 -26.49 -5.48 -21.68
CA SER A 283 -27.23 -6.36 -22.55
C SER A 283 -26.82 -6.24 -24.02
N LEU A 284 -26.27 -5.08 -24.43
CA LEU A 284 -25.82 -4.81 -25.80
C LEU A 284 -24.29 -4.96 -25.95
N LEU A 285 -23.52 -4.52 -24.96
CA LEU A 285 -22.07 -4.40 -25.03
C LEU A 285 -21.32 -5.53 -24.29
N GLY A 286 -22.05 -6.35 -23.54
CA GLY A 286 -21.48 -7.33 -22.64
C GLY A 286 -20.95 -6.68 -21.35
N THR A 287 -20.67 -7.48 -20.33
CA THR A 287 -20.28 -7.03 -18.98
C THR A 287 -18.81 -6.65 -18.86
N ALA A 288 -17.97 -6.99 -19.83
CA ALA A 288 -16.53 -6.85 -19.72
C ALA A 288 -16.09 -5.37 -19.62
N ALA A 289 -16.62 -4.48 -20.48
CA ALA A 289 -16.19 -3.09 -20.53
C ALA A 289 -16.47 -2.33 -19.21
N SER A 290 -17.69 -2.43 -18.68
CA SER A 290 -18.09 -1.83 -17.41
C SER A 290 -17.23 -2.37 -16.27
N SER A 291 -17.03 -3.67 -16.24
CA SER A 291 -16.26 -4.40 -15.22
C SER A 291 -14.80 -3.98 -15.18
N TYR A 292 -14.14 -3.91 -16.34
CA TYR A 292 -12.74 -3.47 -16.43
C TYR A 292 -12.58 -2.02 -16.00
N LEU A 293 -13.47 -1.10 -16.42
CA LEU A 293 -13.37 0.30 -16.05
C LEU A 293 -13.55 0.52 -14.54
N ILE A 294 -14.53 -0.16 -13.93
CA ILE A 294 -14.77 -0.08 -12.48
C ILE A 294 -13.60 -0.68 -11.70
N ALA A 295 -13.09 -1.84 -12.11
CA ALA A 295 -11.95 -2.49 -11.45
C ALA A 295 -10.66 -1.69 -11.59
N ILE A 296 -10.37 -1.12 -12.75
CA ILE A 296 -9.21 -0.24 -12.98
C ILE A 296 -9.34 1.02 -12.13
N SER A 297 -10.52 1.64 -12.09
CA SER A 297 -10.78 2.83 -11.28
C SER A 297 -10.50 2.58 -9.79
N TYR A 298 -11.06 1.52 -9.24
CA TYR A 298 -10.85 1.15 -7.84
C TYR A 298 -9.37 0.83 -7.53
N SER A 299 -8.72 0.05 -8.40
CA SER A 299 -7.31 -0.31 -8.25
C SER A 299 -6.40 0.92 -8.32
N LEU A 300 -6.70 1.86 -9.24
CA LEU A 300 -5.98 3.11 -9.37
C LEU A 300 -6.17 4.00 -8.14
N MET A 301 -7.41 4.14 -7.64
CA MET A 301 -7.68 4.90 -6.43
C MET A 301 -6.99 4.29 -5.21
N SER A 302 -7.03 2.97 -5.07
CA SER A 302 -6.32 2.26 -4.00
C SER A 302 -4.79 2.50 -4.05
N PHE A 303 -4.20 2.45 -5.24
CA PHE A 303 -2.79 2.73 -5.46
C PHE A 303 -2.43 4.17 -5.10
N LEU A 304 -3.21 5.15 -5.59
CA LEU A 304 -2.98 6.57 -5.33
C LEU A 304 -3.10 6.93 -3.86
N VAL A 305 -4.15 6.46 -3.20
CA VAL A 305 -4.33 6.69 -1.76
C VAL A 305 -3.17 6.09 -0.98
N MET A 306 -2.76 4.86 -1.30
CA MET A 306 -1.60 4.24 -0.66
C MET A 306 -0.33 5.07 -0.87
N PHE A 307 -0.08 5.54 -2.08
CA PHE A 307 1.07 6.38 -2.40
C PHE A 307 1.05 7.72 -1.64
N LEU A 308 -0.10 8.41 -1.59
CA LEU A 308 -0.28 9.64 -0.81
C LEU A 308 -0.06 9.40 0.69
N LEU A 309 -0.51 8.27 1.23
CA LEU A 309 -0.29 7.94 2.63
C LEU A 309 1.20 7.72 2.94
N PHE A 310 1.99 7.17 2.01
CA PHE A 310 3.44 7.10 2.16
C PHE A 310 4.08 8.50 2.18
N ASP A 311 3.68 9.41 1.28
CA ASP A 311 4.19 10.78 1.27
C ASP A 311 3.85 11.52 2.58
N ILE A 312 2.58 11.46 3.00
CA ILE A 312 2.14 12.08 4.26
C ILE A 312 2.88 11.48 5.47
N ALA A 313 3.05 10.15 5.52
CA ALA A 313 3.74 9.49 6.62
C ALA A 313 5.20 9.95 6.72
N LYS A 314 5.90 10.06 5.60
CA LYS A 314 7.28 10.55 5.54
C LYS A 314 7.37 12.00 6.02
N ARG A 315 6.49 12.89 5.55
CA ARG A 315 6.47 14.30 5.94
C ARG A 315 6.19 14.50 7.42
N LEU A 316 5.30 13.70 7.98
CA LEU A 316 4.95 13.78 9.39
C LEU A 316 5.92 13.03 10.31
N GLY A 317 6.85 12.25 9.77
CA GLY A 317 7.72 11.37 10.56
C GLY A 317 6.93 10.27 11.30
N VAL A 318 5.81 9.81 10.71
CA VAL A 318 4.90 8.86 11.36
C VAL A 318 5.08 7.47 10.76
N ALA A 319 4.97 6.45 11.61
CA ALA A 319 4.96 5.08 11.14
C ALA A 319 3.79 4.82 10.17
N ILE A 320 4.11 4.42 8.94
CA ILE A 320 3.13 4.10 7.88
C ILE A 320 2.12 3.04 8.30
N VAL A 321 2.49 2.17 9.25
CA VAL A 321 1.68 1.05 9.74
C VAL A 321 0.27 1.49 10.15
N ALA A 322 0.15 2.63 10.86
CA ALA A 322 -1.16 3.15 11.28
C ALA A 322 -2.06 3.49 10.09
N PHE A 323 -1.51 4.15 9.09
CA PHE A 323 -2.27 4.56 7.90
C PHE A 323 -2.67 3.34 7.06
N MET A 324 -1.76 2.37 6.89
CA MET A 324 -2.06 1.16 6.14
C MET A 324 -3.06 0.26 6.85
N ALA A 325 -3.01 0.17 8.18
CA ALA A 325 -4.00 -0.58 8.95
C ALA A 325 -5.41 0.01 8.80
N ILE A 326 -5.56 1.35 8.84
CA ILE A 326 -6.85 2.01 8.56
C ILE A 326 -7.28 1.77 7.12
N LYS A 327 -6.37 1.93 6.14
CA LYS A 327 -6.67 1.67 4.73
C LYS A 327 -7.19 0.24 4.52
N ASN A 328 -6.57 -0.74 5.18
CA ASN A 328 -7.00 -2.13 5.10
C ASN A 328 -8.39 -2.34 5.73
N ALA A 329 -8.67 -1.67 6.87
CA ALA A 329 -9.98 -1.74 7.52
C ALA A 329 -11.11 -1.15 6.64
N VAL A 330 -10.81 -0.25 5.72
CA VAL A 330 -11.77 0.30 4.74
C VAL A 330 -12.37 -0.80 3.83
N GLN A 331 -11.76 -1.99 3.75
CA GLN A 331 -12.34 -3.17 3.06
C GLN A 331 -13.76 -3.49 3.57
N LEU A 332 -14.09 -3.14 4.81
CA LEU A 332 -15.46 -3.24 5.34
C LEU A 332 -16.49 -2.51 4.48
N LEU A 333 -16.14 -1.35 3.92
CA LEU A 333 -17.05 -0.59 3.06
C LEU A 333 -17.25 -1.27 1.69
N GLN A 334 -16.26 -1.99 1.19
CA GLN A 334 -16.43 -2.82 0.00
C GLN A 334 -17.44 -3.95 0.26
N MET A 335 -17.34 -4.64 1.40
CA MET A 335 -18.29 -5.66 1.79
C MET A 335 -19.70 -5.08 1.98
N ALA A 336 -19.81 -3.91 2.61
CA ALA A 336 -21.09 -3.21 2.76
C ALA A 336 -21.72 -2.85 1.40
N GLY A 337 -20.91 -2.48 0.41
CA GLY A 337 -21.37 -2.25 -0.96
C GLY A 337 -21.99 -3.50 -1.60
N GLY A 338 -21.34 -4.67 -1.43
CA GLY A 338 -21.90 -5.95 -1.87
C GLY A 338 -23.24 -6.27 -1.20
N GLY A 339 -23.30 -6.15 0.12
CA GLY A 339 -24.54 -6.35 0.88
C GLY A 339 -25.65 -5.35 0.49
N ALA A 340 -25.31 -4.12 0.13
CA ALA A 340 -26.28 -3.14 -0.37
C ALA A 340 -26.91 -3.58 -1.69
N THR A 341 -26.14 -4.16 -2.61
CA THR A 341 -26.66 -4.72 -3.86
C THR A 341 -27.58 -5.92 -3.61
N ASP A 342 -27.19 -6.82 -2.69
CA ASP A 342 -28.03 -7.97 -2.33
C ASP A 342 -29.37 -7.50 -1.70
N ALA A 343 -29.33 -6.47 -0.85
CA ALA A 343 -30.54 -5.87 -0.26
C ALA A 343 -31.45 -5.18 -1.31
N LEU A 344 -30.85 -4.52 -2.32
CA LEU A 344 -31.60 -3.96 -3.44
C LEU A 344 -32.29 -5.04 -4.26
N GLY A 345 -31.61 -6.17 -4.53
CA GLY A 345 -32.19 -7.32 -5.24
C GLY A 345 -33.40 -7.91 -4.52
N MET A 346 -33.44 -7.84 -3.17
CA MET A 346 -34.62 -8.28 -2.37
C MET A 346 -35.87 -7.39 -2.57
N LEU A 347 -35.73 -6.18 -3.10
CA LEU A 347 -36.87 -5.31 -3.43
C LEU A 347 -37.65 -5.76 -4.64
N GLY A 348 -37.16 -6.74 -5.41
CA GLY A 348 -37.83 -7.31 -6.58
C GLY A 348 -38.05 -6.32 -7.71
N LEU A 349 -37.20 -5.30 -7.82
CA LEU A 349 -37.26 -4.33 -8.92
C LEU A 349 -36.87 -4.99 -10.26
N PRO A 350 -37.45 -4.53 -11.40
CA PRO A 350 -36.94 -4.94 -12.71
C PRO A 350 -35.44 -4.67 -12.82
N ALA A 351 -34.66 -5.62 -13.34
CA ALA A 351 -33.19 -5.53 -13.41
C ALA A 351 -32.69 -4.23 -14.09
N ALA A 352 -33.41 -3.76 -15.13
CA ALA A 352 -33.07 -2.49 -15.78
C ALA A 352 -33.25 -1.27 -14.87
N THR A 353 -34.29 -1.27 -14.02
CA THR A 353 -34.57 -0.20 -13.05
C THR A 353 -33.53 -0.21 -11.92
N GLU A 354 -33.20 -1.39 -11.42
CA GLU A 354 -32.14 -1.58 -10.42
C GLU A 354 -30.79 -1.10 -10.96
N ALA A 355 -30.39 -1.54 -12.16
CA ALA A 355 -29.15 -1.12 -12.79
C ALA A 355 -29.06 0.40 -12.97
N LEU A 356 -30.15 1.03 -13.41
CA LEU A 356 -30.23 2.48 -13.58
C LEU A 356 -30.13 3.21 -12.23
N ALA A 357 -30.87 2.77 -11.22
CA ALA A 357 -30.86 3.36 -9.89
C ALA A 357 -29.46 3.29 -9.26
N VAL A 358 -28.80 2.13 -9.33
CA VAL A 358 -27.41 1.95 -8.85
C VAL A 358 -26.46 2.86 -9.62
N THR A 359 -26.57 2.90 -10.96
CA THR A 359 -25.73 3.75 -11.80
C THR A 359 -25.82 5.22 -11.41
N VAL A 360 -27.03 5.75 -11.27
CA VAL A 360 -27.25 7.16 -10.90
C VAL A 360 -26.75 7.43 -9.49
N ALA A 361 -27.13 6.59 -8.51
CA ALA A 361 -26.76 6.78 -7.12
C ALA A 361 -25.24 6.75 -6.93
N VAL A 362 -24.54 5.77 -7.50
CA VAL A 362 -23.09 5.66 -7.38
C VAL A 362 -22.38 6.77 -8.13
N SER A 363 -22.82 7.12 -9.33
CA SER A 363 -22.20 8.22 -10.10
C SER A 363 -22.29 9.54 -9.35
N VAL A 364 -23.47 9.88 -8.81
CA VAL A 364 -23.68 11.10 -8.01
C VAL A 364 -22.83 11.05 -6.73
N LEU A 365 -22.81 9.90 -6.03
CA LEU A 365 -22.02 9.72 -4.81
C LEU A 365 -20.52 9.95 -5.07
N ILE A 366 -19.96 9.33 -6.09
CA ILE A 366 -18.53 9.43 -6.43
C ILE A 366 -18.16 10.84 -6.89
N LEU A 367 -18.99 11.47 -7.73
CA LEU A 367 -18.77 12.85 -8.15
C LEU A 367 -18.81 13.81 -6.96
N ALA A 368 -19.85 13.73 -6.14
CA ALA A 368 -19.99 14.59 -4.95
C ALA A 368 -18.83 14.35 -3.97
N ALA A 369 -18.48 13.09 -3.70
CA ALA A 369 -17.37 12.75 -2.82
C ALA A 369 -16.04 13.28 -3.32
N THR A 370 -15.76 13.15 -4.62
CA THR A 370 -14.51 13.64 -5.20
C THR A 370 -14.42 15.16 -5.11
N VAL A 371 -15.51 15.87 -5.40
CA VAL A 371 -15.54 17.35 -5.33
C VAL A 371 -15.45 17.86 -3.88
N LEU A 372 -16.15 17.21 -2.94
CA LEU A 372 -16.23 17.68 -1.56
C LEU A 372 -15.05 17.26 -0.68
N LEU A 373 -14.55 16.04 -0.88
CA LEU A 373 -13.53 15.45 -0.01
C LEU A 373 -12.12 15.62 -0.56
N PHE A 374 -11.95 15.69 -1.88
CA PHE A 374 -10.64 15.83 -2.50
C PHE A 374 -10.35 17.28 -2.86
N SER A 375 -9.47 17.90 -2.11
CA SER A 375 -8.98 19.25 -2.38
C SER A 375 -7.46 19.26 -2.46
N GLU A 376 -6.91 19.53 -3.64
CA GLU A 376 -5.46 19.69 -3.84
C GLU A 376 -4.87 20.74 -2.90
N LYS A 377 -5.58 21.88 -2.75
CA LYS A 377 -5.15 22.97 -1.86
C LYS A 377 -5.08 22.52 -0.40
N GLU A 378 -6.03 21.70 0.06
CA GLU A 378 -6.01 21.20 1.44
C GLU A 378 -4.91 20.17 1.63
N LEU A 379 -4.67 19.30 0.65
CA LEU A 379 -3.56 18.34 0.68
C LEU A 379 -2.22 19.08 0.72
N ALA A 380 -2.03 20.10 -0.11
CA ALA A 380 -0.82 20.90 -0.11
C ALA A 380 -0.66 21.71 1.19
N SER A 381 -1.70 22.44 1.63
CA SER A 381 -1.60 23.35 2.79
C SER A 381 -1.54 22.63 4.14
N LYS A 382 -2.31 21.55 4.30
CA LYS A 382 -2.43 20.82 5.58
C LYS A 382 -1.43 19.68 5.71
N TRP A 383 -1.12 19.02 4.61
CA TRP A 383 -0.29 17.80 4.58
C TRP A 383 1.01 18.00 3.81
N GLY A 384 1.21 19.18 3.19
CA GLY A 384 2.39 19.52 2.42
C GLY A 384 2.54 18.65 1.15
N VAL A 385 1.46 18.11 0.60
CA VAL A 385 1.49 17.26 -0.59
C VAL A 385 1.61 18.12 -1.84
N ASP A 386 2.81 18.27 -2.36
CA ASP A 386 3.16 19.06 -3.56
C ASP A 386 3.41 18.17 -4.80
N ILE A 387 3.49 16.85 -4.61
CA ILE A 387 3.76 15.88 -5.69
C ILE A 387 2.64 15.79 -6.75
N LEU A 388 1.49 16.43 -6.51
CA LEU A 388 0.37 16.46 -7.46
C LEU A 388 0.62 17.41 -8.63
N GLU A 389 1.59 18.33 -8.53
CA GLU A 389 2.01 19.21 -9.60
C GLU A 389 2.82 18.48 -10.67
N GLU A 390 2.85 19.02 -11.88
CA GLU A 390 3.59 18.43 -12.98
C GLU A 390 5.11 18.43 -12.67
N GLY A 391 5.73 17.25 -12.72
CA GLY A 391 7.14 17.09 -12.36
C GLY A 391 7.42 16.98 -10.86
N GLY A 392 6.45 17.30 -9.98
CA GLY A 392 6.67 17.39 -8.53
C GLY A 392 7.26 16.14 -7.89
N LEU A 393 6.92 14.93 -8.39
CA LEU A 393 7.51 13.69 -7.87
C LEU A 393 9.02 13.62 -8.09
N ILE A 394 9.50 14.09 -9.26
CA ILE A 394 10.94 14.03 -9.60
C ILE A 394 11.69 15.15 -8.91
N GLU A 395 11.13 16.37 -8.94
CA GLU A 395 11.70 17.52 -8.26
C GLU A 395 11.88 17.21 -6.78
N ARG A 396 10.88 16.63 -6.15
CA ARG A 396 10.97 16.23 -4.76
C ARG A 396 12.01 15.12 -4.52
N THR A 397 12.06 14.09 -5.36
CA THR A 397 13.06 13.04 -5.21
C THR A 397 14.47 13.58 -5.43
N ALA A 398 14.65 14.45 -6.43
CA ALA A 398 15.93 15.11 -6.70
C ALA A 398 16.33 16.05 -5.55
N GLU A 399 15.38 16.75 -4.93
CA GLU A 399 15.62 17.60 -3.78
C GLU A 399 15.99 16.76 -2.53
N GLU A 400 15.28 15.67 -2.26
CA GLU A 400 15.62 14.74 -1.17
C GLU A 400 17.05 14.18 -1.34
N GLU A 401 17.41 13.74 -2.55
CA GLU A 401 18.76 13.24 -2.85
C GLU A 401 19.82 14.35 -2.74
N ARG A 402 19.53 15.57 -3.22
CA ARG A 402 20.43 16.72 -3.13
C ARG A 402 20.64 17.16 -1.68
N VAL A 403 19.59 17.26 -0.90
CA VAL A 403 19.66 17.62 0.52
C VAL A 403 20.43 16.55 1.31
N GLY A 404 20.17 15.27 1.05
CA GLY A 404 20.91 14.17 1.66
C GLY A 404 22.42 14.23 1.39
N THR A 405 22.80 14.44 0.12
CA THR A 405 24.19 14.62 -0.29
C THR A 405 24.81 15.83 0.40
N ARG A 406 24.08 16.96 0.44
CA ARG A 406 24.58 18.18 1.09
C ARG A 406 24.74 18.04 2.60
N VAL A 407 23.83 17.33 3.27
CA VAL A 407 23.96 16.99 4.69
C VAL A 407 25.22 16.16 4.95
N ALA A 408 25.51 15.18 4.10
CA ALA A 408 26.73 14.37 4.22
C ALA A 408 28.00 15.21 4.02
N GLU A 409 28.03 16.06 2.98
CA GLU A 409 29.14 17.00 2.72
C GLU A 409 29.40 17.95 3.90
N LEU A 410 28.33 18.58 4.41
CA LEU A 410 28.44 19.50 5.54
C LEU A 410 28.89 18.76 6.80
N SER A 411 28.37 17.56 7.04
CA SER A 411 28.77 16.73 8.18
C SER A 411 30.26 16.39 8.15
N ALA A 412 30.79 16.07 7.00
CA ALA A 412 32.22 15.80 6.82
C ALA A 412 33.07 17.08 6.96
N THR A 413 32.65 18.17 6.30
CA THR A 413 33.36 19.47 6.31
C THR A 413 33.48 20.04 7.72
N TYR A 414 32.40 20.01 8.50
CA TYR A 414 32.36 20.58 9.84
C TYR A 414 32.63 19.53 10.94
N ARG A 415 33.03 18.31 10.58
CA ARG A 415 33.36 17.21 11.50
C ARG A 415 32.29 16.99 12.56
N LEU A 416 31.05 16.87 12.11
CA LEU A 416 29.94 16.61 13.00
C LEU A 416 30.03 15.19 13.59
N SER A 417 29.74 15.06 14.88
CA SER A 417 29.65 13.74 15.52
C SER A 417 28.47 12.94 14.94
N PRO A 418 28.46 11.61 15.06
CA PRO A 418 27.35 10.79 14.55
C PRO A 418 25.98 11.27 15.02
N ARG A 419 25.89 11.74 16.28
CA ARG A 419 24.63 12.23 16.84
C ARG A 419 24.24 13.61 16.31
N GLU A 420 25.22 14.47 16.05
CA GLU A 420 24.98 15.76 15.39
C GLU A 420 24.54 15.58 13.93
N GLN A 421 25.09 14.59 13.23
CA GLN A 421 24.67 14.24 11.87
C GLN A 421 23.19 13.77 11.81
N GLU A 422 22.77 12.93 12.76
CA GLU A 422 21.37 12.52 12.89
C GLU A 422 20.44 13.72 13.14
N VAL A 423 20.83 14.62 14.02
CA VAL A 423 20.05 15.85 14.29
C VAL A 423 20.01 16.75 13.06
N LEU A 424 21.15 16.95 12.37
CA LEU A 424 21.23 17.75 11.16
C LEU A 424 20.35 17.19 10.04
N ALA A 425 20.38 15.89 9.82
CA ALA A 425 19.54 15.24 8.80
C ALA A 425 18.04 15.50 9.04
N LEU A 426 17.59 15.35 10.29
CA LEU A 426 16.20 15.60 10.65
C LEU A 426 15.80 17.08 10.60
N LEU A 427 16.74 18.00 10.90
CA LEU A 427 16.55 19.43 10.72
C LEU A 427 16.42 19.78 9.23
N ALA A 428 17.23 19.16 8.38
CA ALA A 428 17.19 19.32 6.92
C ALA A 428 15.88 18.79 6.29
N GLU A 429 15.30 17.75 6.86
CA GLU A 429 13.96 17.26 6.50
C GLU A 429 12.82 18.22 6.93
N GLY A 430 13.14 19.36 7.51
CA GLY A 430 12.14 20.33 7.97
C GLY A 430 11.45 19.98 9.28
N LYS A 431 11.82 18.88 9.95
CA LYS A 431 11.17 18.43 11.19
C LYS A 431 11.31 19.44 12.33
N THR A 432 10.26 19.54 13.14
CA THR A 432 10.28 20.41 14.32
C THR A 432 11.12 19.79 15.44
N GLY A 433 11.70 20.64 16.32
CA GLY A 433 12.51 20.16 17.45
C GLY A 433 11.80 19.10 18.32
N ARG A 434 10.47 19.21 18.47
CA ARG A 434 9.68 18.25 19.22
C ARG A 434 9.62 16.86 18.52
N VAL A 435 9.50 16.85 17.21
CA VAL A 435 9.53 15.60 16.41
C VAL A 435 10.92 14.97 16.49
N ILE A 436 11.98 15.77 16.35
CA ILE A 436 13.37 15.29 16.44
C ILE A 436 13.66 14.67 17.81
N GLN A 437 13.21 15.32 18.89
CA GLN A 437 13.36 14.78 20.25
C GLN A 437 12.69 13.41 20.39
N GLN A 438 11.52 13.24 19.82
CA GLN A 438 10.77 11.99 19.85
C GLN A 438 11.44 10.90 19.00
N GLU A 439 11.91 11.23 17.81
CA GLU A 439 12.56 10.27 16.91
C GLU A 439 13.93 9.81 17.44
N LEU A 440 14.68 10.72 18.04
CA LEU A 440 16.00 10.41 18.55
C LEU A 440 16.00 9.98 20.01
N PHE A 441 14.83 9.93 20.68
CA PHE A 441 14.67 9.60 22.10
C PHE A 441 15.59 10.46 23.00
N ILE A 442 15.64 11.77 22.75
CA ILE A 442 16.44 12.71 23.51
C ILE A 442 15.57 13.75 24.21
N ALA A 443 16.04 14.19 25.38
CA ALA A 443 15.40 15.28 26.11
C ALA A 443 15.57 16.61 25.36
N GLU A 444 14.67 17.57 25.62
CA GLU A 444 14.71 18.91 25.02
C GLU A 444 16.04 19.61 25.21
N GLY A 445 16.63 19.49 26.41
CA GLY A 445 17.95 20.07 26.73
C GLY A 445 19.05 19.47 25.84
N THR A 446 19.00 18.15 25.58
CA THR A 446 19.99 17.45 24.75
C THR A 446 19.83 17.86 23.28
N PHE A 447 18.59 17.98 22.79
CA PHE A 447 18.33 18.48 21.44
C PHE A 447 18.86 19.91 21.25
N LYS A 448 18.57 20.82 22.20
CA LYS A 448 19.08 22.19 22.19
C LYS A 448 20.61 22.24 22.20
N ALA A 449 21.26 21.37 23.00
CA ALA A 449 22.72 21.27 23.05
C ALA A 449 23.29 20.82 21.68
N HIS A 450 22.75 19.75 21.07
CA HIS A 450 23.19 19.30 19.74
C HIS A 450 22.98 20.37 18.68
N THR A 451 21.82 21.01 18.65
CA THR A 451 21.53 22.08 17.68
C THR A 451 22.49 23.24 17.84
N ARG A 452 22.78 23.64 19.08
CA ARG A 452 23.77 24.70 19.38
C ARG A 452 25.15 24.31 18.87
N HIS A 453 25.63 23.11 19.17
CA HIS A 453 26.94 22.62 18.72
C HIS A 453 27.05 22.56 17.20
N ILE A 454 25.97 22.12 16.51
CA ILE A 454 25.91 22.13 15.05
C ILE A 454 26.06 23.57 14.54
N TYR A 455 25.31 24.52 15.10
CA TYR A 455 25.34 25.91 14.68
C TYR A 455 26.70 26.56 14.95
N GLU A 456 27.27 26.30 16.09
CA GLU A 456 28.63 26.74 16.46
C GLU A 456 29.70 26.21 15.49
N LYS A 457 29.66 24.91 15.18
CA LYS A 457 30.60 24.29 14.23
C LYS A 457 30.43 24.78 12.80
N MET A 458 29.22 25.08 12.38
CA MET A 458 28.89 25.56 11.04
C MET A 458 29.00 27.08 10.90
N GLY A 459 29.17 27.80 12.02
CA GLY A 459 29.26 29.26 12.03
C GLY A 459 27.94 29.96 11.68
N ILE A 460 26.80 29.36 12.02
CA ILE A 460 25.45 29.86 11.76
C ILE A 460 24.70 30.14 13.07
N ASN A 461 23.70 31.02 13.01
CA ASN A 461 22.95 31.46 14.18
C ASN A 461 21.45 31.15 14.10
N SER A 462 20.98 30.70 12.95
CA SER A 462 19.54 30.46 12.72
C SER A 462 19.27 29.25 11.85
N ARG A 463 18.04 28.72 11.99
CA ARG A 463 17.54 27.67 11.12
C ARG A 463 17.42 28.12 9.66
N LYS A 464 17.17 29.40 9.44
CA LYS A 464 17.11 29.98 8.11
C LYS A 464 18.47 29.91 7.41
N GLU A 465 19.54 30.29 8.10
CA GLU A 465 20.91 30.18 7.58
C GLU A 465 21.30 28.71 7.33
N LEU A 466 20.82 27.78 8.17
CA LEU A 466 21.01 26.35 7.91
C LEU A 466 20.34 25.95 6.58
N PHE A 467 19.12 26.36 6.34
CA PHE A 467 18.42 26.05 5.08
C PHE A 467 19.08 26.68 3.86
N GLU A 468 19.60 27.89 3.99
CA GLU A 468 20.39 28.54 2.94
C GLU A 468 21.67 27.73 2.62
N LEU A 469 22.39 27.25 3.62
CA LEU A 469 23.56 26.38 3.45
C LEU A 469 23.22 25.03 2.81
N LEU A 470 22.04 24.49 3.10
CA LEU A 470 21.53 23.27 2.48
C LEU A 470 21.02 23.52 1.04
N GLY A 471 20.93 24.80 0.62
CA GLY A 471 20.41 25.19 -0.69
C GLY A 471 18.90 25.01 -0.81
N MET A 472 18.19 25.08 0.33
CA MET A 472 16.73 25.03 0.40
C MET A 472 16.17 26.46 0.40
N SER A 473 15.19 26.73 -0.46
CA SER A 473 14.44 27.99 -0.39
C SER A 473 13.56 28.01 0.84
N SER A 474 13.67 29.07 1.65
CA SER A 474 12.93 29.27 2.91
C SER A 474 11.44 29.52 2.67
#